data_4afd329e0d56ba7d6d6e2ab4608bef9c
#
_entry.id   4afd329e0d56ba7d6d6e2ab4608bef9c
#
_cell.length_a   1.000
_cell.length_b   1.000
_cell.length_c   1.000
_cell.angle_alpha   90.00
_cell.angle_beta   90.00
_cell.angle_gamma   90.00
#
_symmetry.space_group_name_H-M   'P 1'
#
loop_
_entity.id
_entity.type
_entity.pdbx_description
1 polymer ?
#
loop_
_entity_poly.entity_id
_entity_poly.type
_entity_poly.pdbx_seq_one_letter_code
_entity_poly.pdbx_strand_id
1 'polypeptide(L)'
;MKKVLLINSCQGLYGGIESFLLNIFNSLSPAEFDVTFLTCGKTTYDMYRNDIENRGGHIDEIPIFADTLSKQVKLYKALKEYYSENQPDIVHINSGGLSFHYLASRAAKAVGIKTVILHSHNFIPEKSGFKEKLKNFMKRQVARYGDVYLACSTGAARWIFPENLVESNSVEIIPNGIDTVKFAYSLEKRQSFRNEFGIGNELLIGNIGRFQEQKNHPFMLKIMAEVIKKSPDAKLMLAGEGELRKTIEEQVVEYGLAENIIFLGERNDMDRFFSAMDVFILPSLHEGLPFAAIEAQASGTTVLLADTVTVETNVTGNVSYLPIFSDGSEFLWAEAILKELPREDYRHQQSKIMRQSPYNVEVCCQMMRNIYLGVQNDR
;
A
#
# COMPACT_ATOMS: atom_id res chain seq x y z
N MET A 1 26.60 -15.75 6.76
CA MET A 1 25.46 -14.85 7.00
C MET A 1 25.59 -13.70 6.03
N LYS A 2 24.54 -13.39 5.24
CA LYS A 2 24.55 -12.26 4.28
C LYS A 2 24.16 -10.98 5.00
N LYS A 3 24.95 -9.92 4.83
CA LYS A 3 24.64 -8.57 5.35
C LYS A 3 23.70 -7.83 4.42
N VAL A 4 22.47 -7.60 4.88
CA VAL A 4 21.43 -6.90 4.11
C VAL A 4 21.15 -5.54 4.75
N LEU A 5 21.38 -4.49 4.00
CA LEU A 5 21.04 -3.14 4.39
C LEU A 5 19.71 -2.73 3.76
N LEU A 6 18.67 -2.59 4.58
CA LEU A 6 17.36 -2.06 4.20
C LEU A 6 17.40 -0.55 4.39
N ILE A 7 17.43 0.21 3.29
CA ILE A 7 17.55 1.67 3.37
C ILE A 7 16.31 2.36 2.85
N ASN A 8 15.80 3.36 3.61
CA ASN A 8 14.73 4.25 3.20
C ASN A 8 15.05 5.73 3.51
N SER A 9 14.19 6.62 3.02
CA SER A 9 14.24 8.05 3.35
C SER A 9 12.91 8.45 3.98
N CYS A 10 12.96 8.92 5.23
CA CYS A 10 11.77 9.21 6.03
C CYS A 10 11.94 10.48 6.87
N GLN A 11 10.81 11.11 7.26
CA GLN A 11 10.75 12.24 8.19
C GLN A 11 10.01 11.90 9.51
N GLY A 12 10.14 10.67 9.96
CA GLY A 12 9.51 10.23 11.20
C GLY A 12 8.04 9.83 11.08
N LEU A 13 7.56 9.54 9.86
CA LEU A 13 6.21 9.03 9.62
C LEU A 13 6.26 7.56 9.26
N TYR A 14 5.60 6.72 10.06
CA TYR A 14 5.45 5.29 9.76
C TYR A 14 4.43 5.10 8.64
N GLY A 15 4.75 4.25 7.68
CA GLY A 15 3.90 4.02 6.50
C GLY A 15 4.06 2.64 5.87
N GLY A 16 3.59 2.51 4.64
CA GLY A 16 3.59 1.23 3.93
C GLY A 16 4.99 0.67 3.64
N ILE A 17 6.01 1.52 3.45
CA ILE A 17 7.40 1.08 3.24
C ILE A 17 7.94 0.45 4.51
N GLU A 18 7.78 1.11 5.65
CA GLU A 18 8.26 0.64 6.95
C GLU A 18 7.59 -0.68 7.34
N SER A 19 6.27 -0.79 7.12
CA SER A 19 5.51 -2.02 7.35
C SER A 19 6.01 -3.17 6.46
N PHE A 20 6.24 -2.90 5.17
CA PHE A 20 6.80 -3.87 4.22
C PHE A 20 8.19 -4.37 4.67
N LEU A 21 9.08 -3.46 5.05
CA LEU A 21 10.43 -3.82 5.49
C LEU A 21 10.45 -4.62 6.79
N LEU A 22 9.55 -4.31 7.75
CA LEU A 22 9.39 -5.09 8.97
C LEU A 22 8.85 -6.50 8.69
N ASN A 23 7.90 -6.65 7.76
CA ASN A 23 7.37 -7.95 7.36
C ASN A 23 8.49 -8.82 6.76
N ILE A 24 9.30 -8.26 5.88
CA ILE A 24 10.47 -8.96 5.32
C ILE A 24 11.42 -9.37 6.44
N PHE A 25 11.85 -8.44 7.29
CA PHE A 25 12.76 -8.72 8.39
C PHE A 25 12.25 -9.85 9.29
N ASN A 26 10.97 -9.81 9.66
CA ASN A 26 10.36 -10.82 10.51
C ASN A 26 10.30 -12.21 9.85
N SER A 27 10.36 -12.30 8.53
CA SER A 27 10.37 -13.56 7.78
C SER A 27 11.76 -14.14 7.57
N LEU A 28 12.82 -13.32 7.66
CA LEU A 28 14.19 -13.77 7.43
C LEU A 28 14.75 -14.50 8.64
N SER A 29 15.53 -15.56 8.38
CA SER A 29 16.25 -16.29 9.43
C SER A 29 17.47 -15.51 9.89
N PRO A 30 17.63 -15.21 11.21
CA PRO A 30 18.81 -14.56 11.74
C PRO A 30 20.10 -15.39 11.57
N ALA A 31 19.99 -16.69 11.31
CA ALA A 31 21.14 -17.54 11.01
C ALA A 31 21.67 -17.36 9.58
N GLU A 32 20.83 -16.85 8.65
CA GLU A 32 21.18 -16.66 7.25
C GLU A 32 21.50 -15.19 6.93
N PHE A 33 20.83 -14.26 7.59
CA PHE A 33 20.86 -12.82 7.27
C PHE A 33 21.19 -11.98 8.52
N ASP A 34 22.09 -11.03 8.33
CA ASP A 34 22.37 -9.93 9.24
C ASP A 34 21.74 -8.67 8.64
N VAL A 35 20.68 -8.16 9.29
CA VAL A 35 19.84 -7.12 8.71
C VAL A 35 19.99 -5.82 9.48
N THR A 36 20.32 -4.75 8.76
CA THR A 36 20.34 -3.38 9.28
C THR A 36 19.29 -2.53 8.59
N PHE A 37 18.47 -1.83 9.37
CA PHE A 37 17.59 -0.76 8.90
C PHE A 37 18.36 0.56 8.94
N LEU A 38 18.55 1.19 7.80
CA LEU A 38 19.17 2.52 7.71
C LEU A 38 18.14 3.55 7.25
N THR A 39 17.84 4.52 8.09
CA THR A 39 16.96 5.64 7.70
C THR A 39 17.76 6.89 7.40
N CYS A 40 17.52 7.49 6.21
CA CYS A 40 18.03 8.81 5.85
C CYS A 40 16.97 9.87 6.17
N GLY A 41 17.20 10.63 7.25
CA GLY A 41 16.26 11.58 7.83
C GLY A 41 15.99 11.29 9.29
N LYS A 42 14.74 11.04 9.67
CA LYS A 42 14.34 10.68 11.04
C LYS A 42 13.67 9.30 11.03
N THR A 43 14.21 8.37 11.81
CA THR A 43 13.69 7.01 11.88
C THR A 43 12.30 6.93 12.53
N THR A 44 11.54 5.92 12.14
CA THR A 44 10.26 5.51 12.74
C THR A 44 10.30 4.14 13.37
N TYR A 45 11.47 3.48 13.32
CA TYR A 45 11.62 2.13 13.85
C TYR A 45 11.84 2.10 15.37
N ASP A 46 11.95 3.23 16.05
CA ASP A 46 12.18 3.28 17.50
C ASP A 46 11.09 2.57 18.31
N MET A 47 9.83 2.58 17.83
CA MET A 47 8.73 1.84 18.45
C MET A 47 8.90 0.31 18.35
N TYR A 48 9.68 -0.17 17.40
CA TYR A 48 9.97 -1.59 17.15
C TYR A 48 11.42 -1.96 17.53
N ARG A 49 12.18 -1.05 18.14
CA ARG A 49 13.62 -1.22 18.42
C ARG A 49 13.89 -2.49 19.19
N ASN A 50 13.19 -2.71 20.29
CA ASN A 50 13.38 -3.90 21.12
C ASN A 50 13.10 -5.20 20.34
N ASP A 51 12.07 -5.22 19.51
CA ASP A 51 11.71 -6.41 18.73
C ASP A 51 12.76 -6.70 17.65
N ILE A 52 13.26 -5.65 16.99
CA ILE A 52 14.30 -5.76 15.95
C ILE A 52 15.61 -6.23 16.58
N GLU A 53 16.07 -5.60 17.67
CA GLU A 53 17.35 -5.93 18.32
C GLU A 53 17.31 -7.32 18.98
N ASN A 54 16.21 -7.69 19.63
CA ASN A 54 16.04 -9.03 20.23
C ASN A 54 16.08 -10.15 19.17
N ARG A 55 15.71 -9.82 17.91
CA ARG A 55 15.78 -10.74 16.78
C ARG A 55 17.14 -10.70 16.05
N GLY A 56 18.10 -9.91 16.54
CA GLY A 56 19.44 -9.76 15.97
C GLY A 56 19.55 -8.79 14.81
N GLY A 57 18.57 -7.90 14.61
CA GLY A 57 18.65 -6.81 13.64
C GLY A 57 19.24 -5.53 14.25
N HIS A 58 19.58 -4.58 13.38
CA HIS A 58 20.20 -3.31 13.76
C HIS A 58 19.41 -2.14 13.19
N ILE A 59 19.44 -0.98 13.88
CA ILE A 59 18.79 0.27 13.43
C ILE A 59 19.82 1.38 13.46
N ASP A 60 20.09 1.95 12.29
CA ASP A 60 21.00 3.07 12.09
C ASP A 60 20.27 4.26 11.46
N GLU A 61 20.81 5.46 11.68
CA GLU A 61 20.26 6.69 11.16
C GLU A 61 21.35 7.59 10.56
N ILE A 62 21.11 8.12 9.37
CA ILE A 62 21.82 9.27 8.83
C ILE A 62 20.84 10.46 8.91
N PRO A 63 21.02 11.42 9.84
CA PRO A 63 20.04 12.47 10.10
C PRO A 63 20.05 13.57 9.01
N ILE A 64 20.00 13.14 7.75
CA ILE A 64 20.00 14.01 6.56
C ILE A 64 18.84 13.64 5.66
N PHE A 65 17.82 14.49 5.63
CA PHE A 65 16.74 14.41 4.64
C PHE A 65 17.07 15.32 3.46
N ALA A 66 17.24 14.75 2.26
CA ALA A 66 17.86 15.41 1.09
C ALA A 66 16.85 16.21 0.24
N ASP A 67 16.20 17.22 0.82
CA ASP A 67 15.24 18.12 0.20
C ASP A 67 15.89 19.25 -0.63
N THR A 68 17.18 19.53 -0.41
CA THR A 68 17.96 20.55 -1.13
C THR A 68 19.22 19.96 -1.76
N LEU A 69 19.76 20.62 -2.80
CA LEU A 69 21.00 20.18 -3.48
C LEU A 69 22.18 20.06 -2.50
N SER A 70 22.33 20.99 -1.57
CA SER A 70 23.42 20.94 -0.58
C SER A 70 23.27 19.71 0.34
N LYS A 71 22.05 19.41 0.78
CA LYS A 71 21.77 18.20 1.58
C LYS A 71 21.93 16.92 0.76
N GLN A 72 21.61 16.93 -0.54
CA GLN A 72 21.86 15.79 -1.44
C GLN A 72 23.35 15.47 -1.54
N VAL A 73 24.22 16.48 -1.67
CA VAL A 73 25.69 16.29 -1.69
C VAL A 73 26.19 15.76 -0.33
N LYS A 74 25.67 16.28 0.78
CA LYS A 74 26.00 15.79 2.12
C LYS A 74 25.56 14.34 2.32
N LEU A 75 24.33 14.01 1.94
CA LEU A 75 23.81 12.64 2.04
C LEU A 75 24.64 11.67 1.18
N TYR A 76 25.00 12.03 -0.04
CA TYR A 76 25.82 11.17 -0.88
C TYR A 76 27.17 10.85 -0.24
N LYS A 77 27.84 11.84 0.40
CA LYS A 77 29.11 11.62 1.11
C LYS A 77 28.92 10.73 2.33
N ALA A 78 27.91 11.00 3.14
CA ALA A 78 27.60 10.19 4.34
C ALA A 78 27.26 8.74 3.98
N LEU A 79 26.50 8.52 2.90
CA LEU A 79 26.20 7.16 2.42
C LEU A 79 27.45 6.43 1.94
N LYS A 80 28.35 7.10 1.22
CA LYS A 80 29.64 6.48 0.84
C LYS A 80 30.47 6.07 2.01
N GLU A 81 30.60 6.93 3.02
CA GLU A 81 31.31 6.65 4.26
C GLU A 81 30.68 5.46 4.99
N TYR A 82 29.37 5.50 5.22
CA TYR A 82 28.61 4.43 5.85
C TYR A 82 28.77 3.08 5.14
N TYR A 83 28.64 3.04 3.82
CA TYR A 83 28.81 1.81 3.03
C TYR A 83 30.25 1.31 3.04
N SER A 84 31.25 2.20 3.07
CA SER A 84 32.66 1.82 3.17
C SER A 84 33.01 1.16 4.53
N GLU A 85 32.42 1.67 5.60
CA GLU A 85 32.64 1.15 6.96
C GLU A 85 31.91 -0.18 7.20
N ASN A 86 30.66 -0.28 6.78
CA ASN A 86 29.78 -1.42 7.10
C ASN A 86 29.84 -2.56 6.08
N GLN A 87 30.27 -2.29 4.83
CA GLN A 87 30.44 -3.26 3.75
C GLN A 87 29.28 -4.26 3.61
N PRO A 88 28.00 -3.81 3.41
CA PRO A 88 26.88 -4.72 3.21
C PRO A 88 27.04 -5.53 1.92
N ASP A 89 26.62 -6.80 1.93
CA ASP A 89 26.57 -7.63 0.71
C ASP A 89 25.47 -7.14 -0.24
N ILE A 90 24.35 -6.69 0.34
CA ILE A 90 23.15 -6.21 -0.37
C ILE A 90 22.74 -4.86 0.18
N VAL A 91 22.53 -3.89 -0.70
CA VAL A 91 21.87 -2.62 -0.39
C VAL A 91 20.50 -2.62 -1.06
N HIS A 92 19.42 -2.71 -0.28
CA HIS A 92 18.05 -2.68 -0.75
C HIS A 92 17.45 -1.30 -0.52
N ILE A 93 17.32 -0.51 -1.59
CA ILE A 93 16.88 0.87 -1.56
C ILE A 93 15.36 0.94 -1.75
N ASN A 94 14.66 1.42 -0.73
CA ASN A 94 13.20 1.50 -0.66
C ASN A 94 12.76 2.96 -0.59
N SER A 95 12.16 3.47 -1.65
CA SER A 95 11.70 4.86 -1.68
C SER A 95 10.68 5.11 -2.78
N GLY A 96 9.89 6.17 -2.64
CA GLY A 96 9.08 6.75 -3.71
C GLY A 96 9.81 7.85 -4.49
N GLY A 97 11.04 8.21 -4.11
CA GLY A 97 11.77 9.36 -4.65
C GLY A 97 12.90 9.00 -5.63
N LEU A 98 12.84 9.52 -6.85
CA LEU A 98 13.84 9.28 -7.91
C LEU A 98 15.24 9.75 -7.51
N SER A 99 15.36 10.93 -6.88
CA SER A 99 16.63 11.48 -6.44
C SER A 99 17.30 10.67 -5.34
N PHE A 100 16.50 10.13 -4.41
CA PHE A 100 17.03 9.25 -3.36
C PHE A 100 17.59 7.95 -3.93
N HIS A 101 16.85 7.29 -4.83
CA HIS A 101 17.34 6.10 -5.54
C HIS A 101 18.67 6.37 -6.24
N TYR A 102 18.78 7.51 -6.94
CA TYR A 102 20.01 7.89 -7.62
C TYR A 102 21.19 8.08 -6.67
N LEU A 103 20.98 8.82 -5.59
CA LEU A 103 22.06 9.12 -4.63
C LEU A 103 22.55 7.87 -3.92
N ALA A 104 21.61 7.05 -3.40
CA ALA A 104 21.92 5.88 -2.62
C ALA A 104 22.58 4.78 -3.49
N SER A 105 22.05 4.51 -4.68
CA SER A 105 22.62 3.50 -5.58
C SER A 105 23.98 3.89 -6.13
N ARG A 106 24.14 5.17 -6.52
CA ARG A 106 25.42 5.70 -6.98
C ARG A 106 26.48 5.64 -5.88
N ALA A 107 26.12 5.94 -4.63
CA ALA A 107 27.03 5.84 -3.48
C ALA A 107 27.46 4.39 -3.25
N ALA A 108 26.53 3.43 -3.32
CA ALA A 108 26.81 2.01 -3.14
C ALA A 108 27.79 1.50 -4.23
N LYS A 109 27.52 1.81 -5.49
CA LYS A 109 28.42 1.41 -6.59
C LYS A 109 29.79 2.07 -6.54
N ALA A 110 29.87 3.29 -6.04
CA ALA A 110 31.13 4.02 -5.89
C ALA A 110 32.11 3.39 -4.85
N VAL A 111 31.60 2.55 -3.96
CA VAL A 111 32.40 1.81 -2.95
C VAL A 111 32.43 0.30 -3.20
N GLY A 112 31.93 -0.15 -4.36
CA GLY A 112 32.07 -1.54 -4.80
C GLY A 112 31.02 -2.51 -4.25
N ILE A 113 29.87 -2.01 -3.73
CA ILE A 113 28.77 -2.91 -3.32
C ILE A 113 28.31 -3.74 -4.52
N LYS A 114 28.28 -5.05 -4.34
CA LYS A 114 28.01 -6.01 -5.43
C LYS A 114 26.54 -6.02 -5.83
N THR A 115 25.63 -6.07 -4.86
CA THR A 115 24.18 -6.17 -5.10
C THR A 115 23.46 -4.94 -4.62
N VAL A 116 22.92 -4.17 -5.56
CA VAL A 116 22.08 -2.99 -5.31
C VAL A 116 20.69 -3.26 -5.85
N ILE A 117 19.72 -3.36 -4.95
CA ILE A 117 18.30 -3.56 -5.26
C ILE A 117 17.60 -2.22 -5.20
N LEU A 118 16.92 -1.86 -6.29
CA LEU A 118 16.10 -0.66 -6.37
C LEU A 118 14.64 -1.05 -6.29
N HIS A 119 13.93 -0.62 -5.23
CA HIS A 119 12.54 -0.95 -5.01
C HIS A 119 11.67 0.32 -4.96
N SER A 120 10.80 0.48 -5.94
CA SER A 120 9.88 1.61 -6.05
C SER A 120 8.58 1.34 -5.29
N HIS A 121 8.19 2.26 -4.39
CA HIS A 121 6.99 2.12 -3.56
C HIS A 121 5.94 3.21 -3.79
N ASN A 122 6.13 4.11 -4.74
CA ASN A 122 5.20 5.22 -4.94
C ASN A 122 4.82 5.39 -6.40
N PHE A 123 3.61 5.89 -6.62
CA PHE A 123 3.12 6.30 -7.92
C PHE A 123 2.47 7.69 -7.75
N ILE A 124 2.94 8.67 -8.52
CA ILE A 124 2.32 9.98 -8.61
C ILE A 124 1.91 10.16 -10.06
N PRO A 125 0.60 10.32 -10.37
CA PRO A 125 0.13 10.57 -11.73
C PRO A 125 0.81 11.80 -12.33
N GLU A 126 1.32 11.69 -13.54
CA GLU A 126 2.07 12.77 -14.18
C GLU A 126 1.15 13.80 -14.83
N LYS A 127 1.51 15.09 -14.66
CA LYS A 127 1.10 16.15 -15.58
C LYS A 127 2.17 16.24 -16.65
N SER A 128 1.83 16.01 -17.92
CA SER A 128 2.74 16.08 -19.07
C SER A 128 3.39 17.48 -19.20
N GLY A 129 4.67 17.54 -19.58
CA GLY A 129 5.37 18.81 -19.82
C GLY A 129 6.89 18.68 -19.96
N PHE A 130 7.57 19.79 -20.11
CA PHE A 130 9.04 19.88 -20.31
C PHE A 130 9.87 19.16 -19.24
N LYS A 131 9.32 18.98 -18.02
CA LYS A 131 9.94 18.24 -16.92
C LYS A 131 10.08 16.73 -17.21
N GLU A 132 9.31 16.18 -18.14
CA GLU A 132 9.31 14.76 -18.47
C GLU A 132 10.63 14.28 -19.09
N LYS A 133 11.22 15.07 -19.98
CA LYS A 133 12.53 14.73 -20.60
C LYS A 133 13.63 14.62 -19.55
N LEU A 134 13.67 15.56 -18.59
CA LEU A 134 14.64 15.53 -17.49
C LEU A 134 14.39 14.32 -16.58
N LYS A 135 13.15 14.01 -16.29
CA LYS A 135 12.79 12.85 -15.49
C LYS A 135 13.20 11.55 -16.17
N ASN A 136 12.91 11.39 -17.46
CA ASN A 136 13.33 10.22 -18.24
C ASN A 136 14.84 10.06 -18.29
N PHE A 137 15.59 11.15 -18.38
CA PHE A 137 17.03 11.12 -18.23
C PHE A 137 17.45 10.62 -16.84
N MET A 138 16.84 11.13 -15.77
CA MET A 138 17.13 10.70 -14.40
C MET A 138 16.78 9.22 -14.16
N LYS A 139 15.66 8.72 -14.68
CA LYS A 139 15.30 7.29 -14.64
C LYS A 139 16.40 6.41 -15.23
N ARG A 140 16.95 6.80 -16.39
CA ARG A 140 18.07 6.09 -17.02
C ARG A 140 19.33 6.14 -16.16
N GLN A 141 19.60 7.27 -15.47
CA GLN A 141 20.75 7.37 -14.56
C GLN A 141 20.57 6.46 -13.33
N VAL A 142 19.37 6.38 -12.74
CA VAL A 142 19.05 5.48 -11.62
C VAL A 142 19.27 4.02 -12.04
N ALA A 143 18.73 3.62 -13.19
CA ALA A 143 18.84 2.25 -13.69
C ALA A 143 20.28 1.78 -13.89
N ARG A 144 21.24 2.69 -14.13
CA ARG A 144 22.67 2.32 -14.30
C ARG A 144 23.33 1.78 -13.03
N TYR A 145 22.77 2.08 -11.86
CA TYR A 145 23.35 1.76 -10.57
C TYR A 145 22.62 0.64 -9.82
N GLY A 146 21.54 0.08 -10.42
CA GLY A 146 20.82 -1.07 -9.91
C GLY A 146 21.28 -2.37 -10.54
N ASP A 147 21.26 -3.47 -9.79
CA ASP A 147 21.44 -4.83 -10.27
C ASP A 147 20.10 -5.59 -10.32
N VAL A 148 19.18 -5.24 -9.42
CA VAL A 148 17.83 -5.81 -9.34
C VAL A 148 16.83 -4.66 -9.29
N TYR A 149 15.76 -4.76 -10.06
CA TYR A 149 14.71 -3.74 -10.17
C TYR A 149 13.38 -4.30 -9.68
N LEU A 150 12.84 -3.70 -8.62
CA LEU A 150 11.59 -4.09 -8.00
C LEU A 150 10.62 -2.91 -7.93
N ALA A 151 9.34 -3.20 -7.94
CA ALA A 151 8.30 -2.22 -7.70
C ALA A 151 7.08 -2.85 -7.05
N CYS A 152 6.35 -2.08 -6.23
CA CYS A 152 5.12 -2.58 -5.60
C CYS A 152 3.92 -2.64 -6.56
N SER A 153 4.01 -2.03 -7.74
CA SER A 153 3.01 -2.03 -8.81
C SER A 153 3.64 -1.61 -10.13
N THR A 154 2.97 -1.87 -11.26
CA THR A 154 3.41 -1.38 -12.58
C THR A 154 3.46 0.15 -12.63
N GLY A 155 2.54 0.85 -11.97
CA GLY A 155 2.59 2.30 -11.83
C GLY A 155 3.84 2.78 -11.09
N ALA A 156 4.21 2.12 -9.98
CA ALA A 156 5.43 2.42 -9.25
C ALA A 156 6.69 2.08 -10.07
N ALA A 157 6.67 1.02 -10.87
CA ALA A 157 7.75 0.69 -11.80
C ALA A 157 7.97 1.82 -12.82
N ARG A 158 6.92 2.26 -13.49
CA ARG A 158 6.97 3.37 -14.46
C ARG A 158 7.39 4.70 -13.83
N TRP A 159 7.16 4.88 -12.53
CA TRP A 159 7.57 6.10 -11.83
C TRP A 159 9.09 6.25 -11.71
N ILE A 160 9.84 5.18 -11.41
CA ILE A 160 11.29 5.19 -11.15
C ILE A 160 12.12 4.68 -12.32
N PHE A 161 11.63 3.69 -13.08
CA PHE A 161 12.41 3.03 -14.11
C PHE A 161 12.06 3.54 -15.52
N PRO A 162 13.03 3.47 -16.47
CA PRO A 162 12.77 3.79 -17.86
C PRO A 162 11.86 2.72 -18.50
N GLU A 163 11.02 3.14 -19.44
CA GLU A 163 9.96 2.30 -20.04
C GLU A 163 10.49 0.98 -20.63
N ASN A 164 11.67 1.01 -21.26
CA ASN A 164 12.26 -0.20 -21.81
C ASN A 164 12.57 -1.30 -20.78
N LEU A 165 12.85 -0.96 -19.52
CA LEU A 165 13.01 -1.96 -18.44
C LEU A 165 11.65 -2.50 -17.98
N VAL A 166 10.63 -1.67 -17.98
CA VAL A 166 9.27 -2.08 -17.59
C VAL A 166 8.67 -2.99 -18.67
N GLU A 167 8.75 -2.60 -19.94
CA GLU A 167 8.23 -3.38 -21.08
C GLU A 167 8.96 -4.71 -21.30
N SER A 168 10.25 -4.77 -20.99
CA SER A 168 11.04 -6.01 -21.07
C SER A 168 10.80 -6.97 -19.91
N ASN A 169 9.87 -6.67 -18.99
CA ASN A 169 9.64 -7.42 -17.75
C ASN A 169 10.92 -7.59 -16.89
N SER A 170 11.86 -6.65 -17.00
CA SER A 170 13.07 -6.64 -16.17
C SER A 170 12.84 -6.07 -14.78
N VAL A 171 11.67 -5.45 -14.53
CA VAL A 171 11.24 -5.00 -13.21
C VAL A 171 10.28 -6.05 -12.64
N GLU A 172 10.67 -6.67 -11.54
CA GLU A 172 9.81 -7.63 -10.83
C GLU A 172 8.82 -6.89 -9.94
N ILE A 173 7.55 -7.27 -10.02
CA ILE A 173 6.50 -6.67 -9.18
C ILE A 173 6.40 -7.46 -7.87
N ILE A 174 6.80 -6.81 -6.79
CA ILE A 174 6.69 -7.32 -5.42
C ILE A 174 5.71 -6.40 -4.67
N PRO A 175 4.44 -6.76 -4.57
CA PRO A 175 3.46 -5.95 -3.86
C PRO A 175 3.80 -5.84 -2.38
N ASN A 176 3.34 -4.79 -1.72
CA ASN A 176 3.34 -4.79 -0.27
C ASN A 176 2.28 -5.81 0.20
N GLY A 177 2.72 -6.93 0.72
CA GLY A 177 1.84 -8.02 1.15
C GLY A 177 0.96 -7.64 2.34
N ILE A 178 -0.22 -8.23 2.40
CA ILE A 178 -1.13 -8.17 3.55
C ILE A 178 -1.18 -9.53 4.27
N ASP A 179 -1.55 -9.52 5.54
CA ASP A 179 -1.85 -10.76 6.28
C ASP A 179 -3.20 -11.33 5.83
N THR A 180 -3.16 -12.17 4.81
CA THR A 180 -4.37 -12.78 4.22
C THR A 180 -5.06 -13.75 5.17
N VAL A 181 -4.41 -14.22 6.23
CA VAL A 181 -5.03 -15.05 7.28
C VAL A 181 -5.82 -14.17 8.23
N LYS A 182 -5.22 -13.07 8.69
CA LYS A 182 -5.89 -12.07 9.54
C LYS A 182 -7.14 -11.51 8.86
N PHE A 183 -7.04 -11.12 7.58
CA PHE A 183 -8.14 -10.52 6.82
C PHE A 183 -9.11 -11.53 6.18
N ALA A 184 -8.88 -12.84 6.32
CA ALA A 184 -9.83 -13.84 5.84
C ALA A 184 -11.21 -13.67 6.50
N TYR A 185 -12.26 -13.95 5.72
CA TYR A 185 -13.63 -13.91 6.23
C TYR A 185 -13.81 -14.84 7.45
N SER A 186 -14.51 -14.33 8.45
CA SER A 186 -14.91 -15.06 9.63
C SER A 186 -16.34 -14.66 10.02
N LEU A 187 -17.21 -15.64 10.14
CA LEU A 187 -18.58 -15.43 10.61
C LEU A 187 -18.61 -14.88 12.05
N GLU A 188 -17.71 -15.36 12.91
CA GLU A 188 -17.56 -14.88 14.27
C GLU A 188 -17.19 -13.38 14.31
N LYS A 189 -16.16 -12.96 13.52
CA LYS A 189 -15.77 -11.55 13.38
C LYS A 189 -16.94 -10.71 12.86
N ARG A 190 -17.67 -11.22 11.84
CA ARG A 190 -18.83 -10.54 11.28
C ARG A 190 -19.91 -10.30 12.34
N GLN A 191 -20.32 -11.36 13.05
CA GLN A 191 -21.36 -11.28 14.06
C GLN A 191 -20.94 -10.38 15.23
N SER A 192 -19.72 -10.55 15.73
CA SER A 192 -19.17 -9.75 16.81
C SER A 192 -19.17 -8.26 16.50
N PHE A 193 -18.69 -7.88 15.29
CA PHE A 193 -18.64 -6.48 14.89
C PHE A 193 -20.04 -5.89 14.67
N ARG A 194 -20.92 -6.61 13.98
CA ARG A 194 -22.30 -6.14 13.74
C ARG A 194 -23.08 -5.95 15.04
N ASN A 195 -22.92 -6.88 16.01
CA ASN A 195 -23.54 -6.76 17.33
C ASN A 195 -23.03 -5.53 18.12
N GLU A 196 -21.72 -5.19 18.01
CA GLU A 196 -21.14 -4.02 18.66
C GLU A 196 -21.85 -2.72 18.24
N PHE A 197 -22.30 -2.64 16.99
CA PHE A 197 -22.95 -1.45 16.42
C PHE A 197 -24.47 -1.60 16.28
N GLY A 198 -25.07 -2.67 16.81
CA GLY A 198 -26.51 -2.91 16.74
C GLY A 198 -27.03 -3.17 15.32
N ILE A 199 -26.17 -3.69 14.43
CA ILE A 199 -26.51 -4.03 13.05
C ILE A 199 -26.92 -5.49 12.97
N GLY A 200 -28.12 -5.76 12.49
CA GLY A 200 -28.63 -7.08 12.24
C GLY A 200 -28.36 -7.56 10.81
N ASN A 201 -29.40 -7.64 10.02
CA ASN A 201 -29.34 -8.07 8.62
C ASN A 201 -29.33 -6.90 7.61
N GLU A 202 -29.26 -5.66 8.07
CA GLU A 202 -29.18 -4.49 7.23
C GLU A 202 -27.98 -4.58 6.29
N LEU A 203 -28.12 -4.04 5.09
CA LEU A 203 -27.02 -3.90 4.13
C LEU A 203 -25.94 -3.01 4.73
N LEU A 204 -24.74 -3.55 4.94
CA LEU A 204 -23.60 -2.82 5.48
C LEU A 204 -22.57 -2.53 4.39
N ILE A 205 -22.46 -1.25 4.06
CA ILE A 205 -21.47 -0.71 3.13
C ILE A 205 -20.29 -0.18 3.95
N GLY A 206 -19.06 -0.39 3.50
CA GLY A 206 -17.87 0.11 4.19
C GLY A 206 -16.94 0.90 3.29
N ASN A 207 -16.30 1.90 3.89
CA ASN A 207 -15.14 2.57 3.31
C ASN A 207 -14.05 2.75 4.37
N ILE A 208 -12.79 2.67 3.95
CA ILE A 208 -11.61 2.92 4.80
C ILE A 208 -10.70 3.90 4.09
N GLY A 209 -10.44 5.03 4.73
CA GLY A 209 -9.57 6.04 4.17
C GLY A 209 -9.55 7.34 4.95
N ARG A 210 -8.51 8.14 4.73
CA ARG A 210 -8.42 9.48 5.32
C ARG A 210 -9.51 10.38 4.76
N PHE A 211 -10.10 11.24 5.59
CA PHE A 211 -11.05 12.25 5.14
C PHE A 211 -10.33 13.39 4.40
N GLN A 212 -9.98 13.12 3.14
CA GLN A 212 -9.28 14.02 2.22
C GLN A 212 -10.00 14.03 0.87
N GLU A 213 -9.78 15.07 0.07
CA GLU A 213 -10.39 15.23 -1.26
C GLU A 213 -10.22 13.99 -2.14
N GLN A 214 -9.03 13.37 -2.11
CA GLN A 214 -8.70 12.17 -2.86
C GLN A 214 -9.73 11.04 -2.70
N LYS A 215 -10.26 10.82 -1.48
CA LYS A 215 -11.18 9.72 -1.16
C LYS A 215 -12.63 9.97 -1.57
N ASN A 216 -12.96 11.21 -1.95
CA ASN A 216 -14.24 11.58 -2.54
C ASN A 216 -15.48 11.21 -1.69
N HIS A 217 -15.41 11.46 -0.38
CA HIS A 217 -16.51 11.21 0.54
C HIS A 217 -17.83 11.90 0.14
N PRO A 218 -17.84 13.15 -0.42
CA PRO A 218 -19.08 13.76 -0.87
C PRO A 218 -19.82 12.91 -1.91
N PHE A 219 -19.10 12.19 -2.78
CA PHE A 219 -19.73 11.30 -3.75
C PHE A 219 -20.32 10.05 -3.09
N MET A 220 -19.69 9.53 -2.00
CA MET A 220 -20.26 8.43 -1.22
C MET A 220 -21.63 8.82 -0.61
N LEU A 221 -21.80 10.08 -0.18
CA LEU A 221 -23.09 10.56 0.31
C LEU A 221 -24.16 10.56 -0.78
N LYS A 222 -23.81 10.97 -2.01
CA LYS A 222 -24.73 10.90 -3.17
C LYS A 222 -25.13 9.45 -3.48
N ILE A 223 -24.15 8.53 -3.48
CA ILE A 223 -24.41 7.08 -3.65
C ILE A 223 -25.38 6.61 -2.56
N MET A 224 -25.11 6.94 -1.30
CA MET A 224 -25.93 6.50 -0.18
C MET A 224 -27.36 7.05 -0.26
N ALA A 225 -27.55 8.30 -0.68
CA ALA A 225 -28.86 8.90 -0.90
C ALA A 225 -29.69 8.11 -1.95
N GLU A 226 -29.05 7.49 -2.95
CA GLU A 226 -29.74 6.61 -3.90
C GLU A 226 -30.00 5.21 -3.33
N VAL A 227 -29.07 4.67 -2.55
CA VAL A 227 -29.22 3.36 -1.91
C VAL A 227 -30.41 3.32 -0.97
N ILE A 228 -30.56 4.34 -0.10
CA ILE A 228 -31.64 4.36 0.92
C ILE A 228 -33.05 4.45 0.29
N LYS A 229 -33.21 4.91 -0.94
CA LYS A 229 -34.51 4.89 -1.64
C LYS A 229 -35.04 3.48 -1.84
N LYS A 230 -34.15 2.48 -1.96
CA LYS A 230 -34.50 1.05 -2.18
C LYS A 230 -34.22 0.18 -0.95
N SER A 231 -33.29 0.61 -0.08
CA SER A 231 -32.92 -0.07 1.16
C SER A 231 -32.80 0.95 2.30
N PRO A 232 -33.93 1.39 2.91
CA PRO A 232 -33.92 2.49 3.89
C PRO A 232 -33.06 2.23 5.12
N ASP A 233 -32.93 0.96 5.53
CA ASP A 233 -32.15 0.55 6.70
C ASP A 233 -30.66 0.33 6.41
N ALA A 234 -30.23 0.50 5.15
CA ALA A 234 -28.81 0.35 4.77
C ALA A 234 -27.92 1.28 5.58
N LYS A 235 -26.73 0.80 5.94
CA LYS A 235 -25.73 1.57 6.70
C LYS A 235 -24.46 1.73 5.89
N LEU A 236 -23.87 2.93 5.93
CA LEU A 236 -22.53 3.20 5.44
C LEU A 236 -21.61 3.50 6.63
N MET A 237 -20.59 2.69 6.82
CA MET A 237 -19.56 2.92 7.82
C MET A 237 -18.29 3.49 7.20
N LEU A 238 -17.80 4.58 7.78
CA LEU A 238 -16.61 5.31 7.33
C LEU A 238 -15.52 5.22 8.40
N ALA A 239 -14.43 4.50 8.10
CA ALA A 239 -13.28 4.35 9.01
C ALA A 239 -12.11 5.25 8.56
N GLY A 240 -11.58 6.03 9.50
CA GLY A 240 -10.47 6.93 9.32
C GLY A 240 -10.70 8.30 9.92
N GLU A 241 -9.68 9.15 9.81
CA GLU A 241 -9.68 10.56 10.24
C GLU A 241 -9.15 11.45 9.12
N GLY A 242 -9.31 12.76 9.22
CA GLY A 242 -8.76 13.72 8.27
C GLY A 242 -9.43 15.08 8.32
N GLU A 243 -8.86 16.02 7.58
CA GLU A 243 -9.23 17.43 7.58
C GLU A 243 -10.67 17.71 7.13
N LEU A 244 -11.24 16.85 6.26
CA LEU A 244 -12.60 17.03 5.75
C LEU A 244 -13.67 16.37 6.62
N ARG A 245 -13.32 15.66 7.71
CA ARG A 245 -14.28 14.91 8.51
C ARG A 245 -15.47 15.77 8.95
N LYS A 246 -15.21 16.93 9.56
CA LYS A 246 -16.27 17.84 10.03
C LYS A 246 -17.19 18.29 8.90
N THR A 247 -16.63 18.65 7.75
CA THR A 247 -17.41 19.05 6.57
C THR A 247 -18.31 17.92 6.07
N ILE A 248 -17.81 16.66 6.10
CA ILE A 248 -18.62 15.49 5.69
C ILE A 248 -19.75 15.23 6.71
N GLU A 249 -19.49 15.37 8.01
CA GLU A 249 -20.53 15.26 9.06
C GLU A 249 -21.65 16.29 8.87
N GLU A 250 -21.32 17.53 8.52
CA GLU A 250 -22.28 18.58 8.19
C GLU A 250 -23.11 18.20 6.94
N GLN A 251 -22.48 17.71 5.89
CA GLN A 251 -23.17 17.24 4.67
C GLN A 251 -24.08 16.04 4.94
N VAL A 252 -23.70 15.11 5.82
CA VAL A 252 -24.57 13.98 6.21
C VAL A 252 -25.92 14.47 6.76
N VAL A 253 -25.92 15.53 7.56
CA VAL A 253 -27.15 16.15 8.06
C VAL A 253 -27.94 16.80 6.93
N GLU A 254 -27.29 17.54 6.03
CA GLU A 254 -27.92 18.18 4.88
C GLU A 254 -28.60 17.19 3.93
N TYR A 255 -27.97 16.01 3.72
CA TYR A 255 -28.55 14.92 2.91
C TYR A 255 -29.62 14.10 3.63
N GLY A 256 -29.86 14.35 4.95
CA GLY A 256 -30.78 13.56 5.76
C GLY A 256 -30.34 12.13 6.01
N LEU A 257 -29.02 11.88 6.04
CA LEU A 257 -28.40 10.55 6.14
C LEU A 257 -27.89 10.22 7.57
N ALA A 258 -28.25 11.02 8.58
CA ALA A 258 -27.72 10.88 9.94
C ALA A 258 -27.94 9.47 10.55
N GLU A 259 -29.07 8.84 10.25
CA GLU A 259 -29.39 7.50 10.73
C GLU A 259 -28.69 6.39 9.93
N ASN A 260 -28.15 6.70 8.74
CA ASN A 260 -27.59 5.72 7.82
C ASN A 260 -26.06 5.71 7.79
N ILE A 261 -25.40 6.75 8.31
CA ILE A 261 -23.93 6.88 8.25
C ILE A 261 -23.33 6.82 9.64
N ILE A 262 -22.32 5.96 9.79
CA ILE A 262 -21.60 5.73 11.04
C ILE A 262 -20.11 6.05 10.84
N PHE A 263 -19.61 7.00 11.62
CA PHE A 263 -18.20 7.37 11.63
C PHE A 263 -17.44 6.56 12.67
N LEU A 264 -16.50 5.71 12.26
CA LEU A 264 -15.77 4.80 13.15
C LEU A 264 -14.51 5.43 13.76
N GLY A 265 -13.98 6.52 13.17
CA GLY A 265 -12.65 7.02 13.51
C GLY A 265 -11.52 6.06 13.11
N GLU A 266 -10.36 6.19 13.75
CA GLU A 266 -9.25 5.25 13.57
C GLU A 266 -9.48 3.99 14.40
N ARG A 267 -9.29 2.81 13.77
CA ARG A 267 -9.46 1.50 14.41
C ARG A 267 -8.32 0.56 14.03
N ASN A 268 -8.01 -0.40 14.92
CA ASN A 268 -6.96 -1.41 14.73
C ASN A 268 -7.53 -2.79 14.36
N ASP A 269 -8.85 -2.98 14.44
CA ASP A 269 -9.56 -4.23 14.19
C ASP A 269 -10.28 -4.24 12.82
N MET A 270 -9.58 -3.75 11.79
CA MET A 270 -10.12 -3.68 10.43
C MET A 270 -10.52 -5.04 9.86
N ASP A 271 -9.88 -6.11 10.28
CA ASP A 271 -10.24 -7.48 9.89
C ASP A 271 -11.66 -7.88 10.33
N ARG A 272 -12.12 -7.40 11.49
CA ARG A 272 -13.52 -7.55 11.93
C ARG A 272 -14.45 -6.72 11.06
N PHE A 273 -14.06 -5.49 10.74
CA PHE A 273 -14.86 -4.60 9.90
C PHE A 273 -15.01 -5.14 8.47
N PHE A 274 -13.93 -5.61 7.82
CA PHE A 274 -14.02 -6.25 6.50
C PHE A 274 -14.88 -7.51 6.49
N SER A 275 -14.83 -8.31 7.56
CA SER A 275 -15.75 -9.46 7.70
C SER A 275 -17.21 -9.04 7.88
N ALA A 276 -17.47 -7.90 8.55
CA ALA A 276 -18.80 -7.39 8.85
C ALA A 276 -19.53 -6.81 7.65
N MET A 277 -18.83 -6.09 6.77
CA MET A 277 -19.43 -5.43 5.62
C MET A 277 -19.86 -6.40 4.53
N ASP A 278 -20.85 -5.97 3.75
CA ASP A 278 -21.35 -6.69 2.59
C ASP A 278 -20.71 -6.18 1.30
N VAL A 279 -20.49 -4.85 1.22
CA VAL A 279 -19.88 -4.18 0.08
C VAL A 279 -18.83 -3.19 0.59
N PHE A 280 -17.65 -3.22 -0.01
CA PHE A 280 -16.62 -2.19 0.15
C PHE A 280 -16.66 -1.25 -1.05
N ILE A 281 -16.71 0.05 -0.80
CA ILE A 281 -16.70 1.07 -1.86
C ILE A 281 -15.48 1.97 -1.74
N LEU A 282 -14.86 2.31 -2.89
CA LEU A 282 -13.74 3.26 -2.93
C LEU A 282 -13.84 4.13 -4.19
N PRO A 283 -14.67 5.19 -4.18
CA PRO A 283 -14.84 6.11 -5.31
C PRO A 283 -13.76 7.19 -5.35
N SER A 284 -12.51 6.83 -5.09
CA SER A 284 -11.38 7.75 -5.02
C SER A 284 -11.11 8.43 -6.36
N LEU A 285 -10.72 9.70 -6.33
CA LEU A 285 -10.34 10.47 -7.53
C LEU A 285 -9.07 9.91 -8.17
N HIS A 286 -8.17 9.36 -7.39
CA HIS A 286 -6.95 8.67 -7.83
C HIS A 286 -6.41 7.78 -6.71
N GLU A 287 -5.82 6.64 -7.07
CA GLU A 287 -5.11 5.73 -6.18
C GLU A 287 -3.89 5.13 -6.89
N GLY A 288 -2.85 4.84 -6.12
CA GLY A 288 -1.79 3.96 -6.57
C GLY A 288 -2.27 2.50 -6.54
N LEU A 289 -2.01 1.82 -5.42
CA LEU A 289 -2.57 0.50 -5.12
C LEU A 289 -3.22 0.57 -3.73
N PRO A 290 -4.57 0.66 -3.65
CA PRO A 290 -5.26 0.85 -2.38
C PRO A 290 -5.30 -0.45 -1.56
N PHE A 291 -4.54 -0.51 -0.45
CA PHE A 291 -4.48 -1.68 0.43
C PHE A 291 -5.85 -2.09 0.97
N ALA A 292 -6.69 -1.12 1.35
CA ALA A 292 -8.03 -1.42 1.85
C ALA A 292 -8.87 -2.23 0.85
N ALA A 293 -8.68 -2.03 -0.47
CA ALA A 293 -9.35 -2.83 -1.48
C ALA A 293 -8.77 -4.24 -1.62
N ILE A 294 -7.47 -4.43 -1.35
CA ILE A 294 -6.84 -5.75 -1.30
C ILE A 294 -7.29 -6.52 -0.05
N GLU A 295 -7.35 -5.83 1.11
CA GLU A 295 -7.84 -6.38 2.36
C GLU A 295 -9.33 -6.78 2.28
N ALA A 296 -10.16 -5.95 1.62
CA ALA A 296 -11.57 -6.27 1.36
C ALA A 296 -11.72 -7.56 0.53
N GLN A 297 -10.90 -7.74 -0.51
CA GLN A 297 -10.89 -8.97 -1.30
C GLN A 297 -10.45 -10.19 -0.48
N ALA A 298 -9.51 -10.03 0.46
CA ALA A 298 -9.09 -11.12 1.34
C ALA A 298 -10.23 -11.61 2.24
N SER A 299 -11.17 -10.75 2.59
CA SER A 299 -12.39 -11.12 3.32
C SER A 299 -13.54 -11.57 2.40
N GLY A 300 -13.33 -11.64 1.09
CA GLY A 300 -14.35 -12.02 0.10
C GLY A 300 -15.53 -11.04 0.01
N THR A 301 -15.35 -9.80 0.46
CA THR A 301 -16.34 -8.73 0.35
C THR A 301 -16.47 -8.30 -1.11
N THR A 302 -17.69 -7.96 -1.58
CA THR A 302 -17.88 -7.32 -2.88
C THR A 302 -17.14 -5.98 -2.90
N VAL A 303 -16.30 -5.76 -3.91
CA VAL A 303 -15.45 -4.56 -4.00
C VAL A 303 -15.84 -3.71 -5.21
N LEU A 304 -16.24 -2.47 -4.96
CA LEU A 304 -16.56 -1.48 -5.99
C LEU A 304 -15.53 -0.34 -5.93
N LEU A 305 -14.83 -0.13 -7.01
CA LEU A 305 -13.79 0.89 -7.14
C LEU A 305 -14.14 1.90 -8.23
N ALA A 306 -13.61 3.11 -8.10
CA ALA A 306 -13.65 4.06 -9.21
C ALA A 306 -12.81 3.53 -10.40
N ASP A 307 -13.21 3.87 -11.62
CA ASP A 307 -12.49 3.56 -12.85
C ASP A 307 -11.13 4.28 -12.98
N THR A 308 -10.85 5.22 -12.07
CA THR A 308 -9.56 5.87 -11.87
C THR A 308 -8.54 5.00 -11.12
N VAL A 309 -9.00 3.92 -10.46
CA VAL A 309 -8.15 2.98 -9.72
C VAL A 309 -7.56 1.95 -10.68
N THR A 310 -6.29 1.60 -10.50
CA THR A 310 -5.61 0.62 -11.37
C THR A 310 -6.28 -0.76 -11.35
N VAL A 311 -6.40 -1.38 -12.52
CA VAL A 311 -6.93 -2.75 -12.67
C VAL A 311 -6.07 -3.82 -11.98
N GLU A 312 -4.82 -3.52 -11.64
CA GLU A 312 -3.95 -4.40 -10.84
C GLU A 312 -4.53 -4.70 -9.45
N THR A 313 -5.45 -3.85 -8.98
CA THR A 313 -6.17 -4.05 -7.71
C THR A 313 -7.10 -5.28 -7.76
N ASN A 314 -7.53 -5.74 -8.94
CA ASN A 314 -8.42 -6.88 -9.07
C ASN A 314 -7.65 -8.21 -9.03
N VAL A 315 -7.44 -8.72 -7.82
CA VAL A 315 -6.69 -9.97 -7.56
C VAL A 315 -7.57 -11.20 -7.65
N THR A 316 -8.80 -11.10 -7.13
CA THR A 316 -9.70 -12.25 -6.98
C THR A 316 -10.75 -12.38 -8.09
N GLY A 317 -10.83 -11.39 -8.99
CA GLY A 317 -11.90 -11.30 -9.99
C GLY A 317 -13.22 -10.74 -9.44
N ASN A 318 -13.29 -10.38 -8.15
CA ASN A 318 -14.48 -9.86 -7.47
C ASN A 318 -14.46 -8.33 -7.29
N VAL A 319 -13.92 -7.62 -8.27
CA VAL A 319 -13.84 -6.15 -8.27
C VAL A 319 -14.60 -5.60 -9.47
N SER A 320 -15.49 -4.65 -9.24
CA SER A 320 -16.15 -3.89 -10.30
C SER A 320 -15.63 -2.46 -10.32
N TYR A 321 -15.35 -1.94 -11.51
CA TYR A 321 -14.89 -0.57 -11.73
C TYR A 321 -16.04 0.27 -12.28
N LEU A 322 -16.32 1.40 -11.64
CA LEU A 322 -17.46 2.26 -11.94
C LEU A 322 -17.03 3.72 -12.17
N PRO A 323 -17.67 4.44 -13.07
CA PRO A 323 -17.35 5.84 -13.33
C PRO A 323 -17.70 6.73 -12.12
N ILE A 324 -16.96 7.83 -11.97
CA ILE A 324 -17.21 8.84 -10.91
C ILE A 324 -17.41 10.26 -11.47
N PHE A 325 -17.12 10.47 -12.75
CA PHE A 325 -17.19 11.80 -13.38
C PHE A 325 -18.38 11.98 -14.33
N SER A 326 -19.12 10.94 -14.66
CA SER A 326 -20.27 11.01 -15.53
C SER A 326 -21.54 11.38 -14.75
N ASP A 327 -22.43 12.14 -15.37
CA ASP A 327 -23.74 12.42 -14.77
C ASP A 327 -24.50 11.13 -14.50
N GLY A 328 -25.06 11.02 -13.31
CA GLY A 328 -25.79 9.84 -12.87
C GLY A 328 -24.93 8.66 -12.44
N SER A 329 -23.61 8.84 -12.29
CA SER A 329 -22.71 7.78 -11.81
C SER A 329 -23.16 7.22 -10.45
N GLU A 330 -23.71 8.04 -9.55
CA GLU A 330 -24.25 7.63 -8.26
C GLU A 330 -25.34 6.56 -8.37
N PHE A 331 -26.16 6.59 -9.42
CA PHE A 331 -27.17 5.56 -9.68
C PHE A 331 -26.53 4.20 -10.04
N LEU A 332 -25.48 4.23 -10.86
CA LEU A 332 -24.75 3.01 -11.24
C LEU A 332 -24.10 2.35 -10.02
N TRP A 333 -23.51 3.16 -9.13
CA TRP A 333 -22.94 2.69 -7.87
C TRP A 333 -24.02 2.10 -6.95
N ALA A 334 -25.16 2.80 -6.79
CA ALA A 334 -26.27 2.32 -5.98
C ALA A 334 -26.84 0.99 -6.52
N GLU A 335 -27.02 0.86 -7.83
CA GLU A 335 -27.44 -0.40 -8.47
C GLU A 335 -26.44 -1.52 -8.25
N ALA A 336 -25.14 -1.25 -8.34
CA ALA A 336 -24.11 -2.24 -8.10
C ALA A 336 -24.09 -2.72 -6.63
N ILE A 337 -24.30 -1.80 -5.68
CA ILE A 337 -24.38 -2.09 -4.24
C ILE A 337 -25.61 -2.96 -3.91
N LEU A 338 -26.73 -2.71 -4.59
CA LEU A 338 -28.02 -3.38 -4.34
C LEU A 338 -28.15 -4.73 -5.06
N LYS A 339 -27.14 -5.19 -5.80
CA LYS A 339 -27.12 -6.53 -6.41
C LYS A 339 -27.05 -7.62 -5.33
N GLU A 340 -27.28 -8.86 -5.77
CA GLU A 340 -27.16 -10.02 -4.89
C GLU A 340 -25.78 -10.09 -4.24
N LEU A 341 -25.77 -10.19 -2.91
CA LEU A 341 -24.55 -10.22 -2.11
C LEU A 341 -23.92 -11.63 -2.12
N PRO A 342 -22.60 -11.72 -2.04
CA PRO A 342 -21.91 -13.00 -2.08
C PRO A 342 -22.24 -13.83 -0.84
N ARG A 343 -22.54 -15.12 -1.07
CA ARG A 343 -22.75 -16.08 0.00
C ARG A 343 -21.45 -16.40 0.73
N GLU A 344 -21.56 -16.99 1.91
CA GLU A 344 -20.44 -17.30 2.79
C GLU A 344 -19.41 -18.24 2.13
N ASP A 345 -19.86 -19.27 1.42
CA ASP A 345 -19.01 -20.20 0.70
C ASP A 345 -18.15 -19.48 -0.38
N TYR A 346 -18.74 -18.52 -1.08
CA TYR A 346 -18.04 -17.68 -2.05
C TYR A 346 -16.98 -16.80 -1.36
N ARG A 347 -17.31 -16.18 -0.22
CA ARG A 347 -16.35 -15.37 0.54
C ARG A 347 -15.14 -16.19 0.98
N HIS A 348 -15.33 -17.41 1.46
CA HIS A 348 -14.24 -18.33 1.79
C HIS A 348 -13.38 -18.71 0.57
N GLN A 349 -14.01 -18.88 -0.61
CA GLN A 349 -13.26 -19.14 -1.85
C GLN A 349 -12.36 -17.96 -2.23
N GLN A 350 -12.84 -16.73 -2.14
CA GLN A 350 -12.04 -15.52 -2.39
C GLN A 350 -10.85 -15.42 -1.43
N SER A 351 -11.06 -15.71 -0.14
CA SER A 351 -9.98 -15.76 0.85
C SER A 351 -8.88 -16.77 0.48
N LYS A 352 -9.24 -17.92 -0.11
CA LYS A 352 -8.26 -18.93 -0.58
C LYS A 352 -7.44 -18.41 -1.77
N ILE A 353 -8.09 -17.74 -2.73
CA ILE A 353 -7.39 -17.11 -3.87
C ILE A 353 -6.37 -16.10 -3.37
N MET A 354 -6.77 -15.24 -2.43
CA MET A 354 -5.87 -14.23 -1.86
C MET A 354 -4.65 -14.85 -1.15
N ARG A 355 -4.81 -15.97 -0.47
CA ARG A 355 -3.69 -16.68 0.19
C ARG A 355 -2.61 -17.16 -0.78
N GLN A 356 -2.97 -17.44 -2.02
CA GLN A 356 -2.06 -17.93 -3.07
C GLN A 356 -1.51 -16.78 -3.94
N SER A 357 -2.03 -15.57 -3.76
CA SER A 357 -1.63 -14.40 -4.56
C SER A 357 -0.30 -13.80 -4.09
N PRO A 358 0.40 -13.03 -4.95
CA PRO A 358 1.57 -12.25 -4.55
C PRO A 358 1.27 -11.20 -3.45
N TYR A 359 0.01 -10.91 -3.17
CA TYR A 359 -0.42 -10.01 -2.09
C TYR A 359 -0.46 -10.68 -0.72
N ASN A 360 -0.27 -12.00 -0.62
CA ASN A 360 -0.04 -12.64 0.67
C ASN A 360 1.35 -12.28 1.19
N VAL A 361 1.42 -11.75 2.40
CA VAL A 361 2.69 -11.33 3.01
C VAL A 361 3.73 -12.46 3.07
N GLU A 362 3.30 -13.71 3.30
CA GLU A 362 4.20 -14.86 3.31
C GLU A 362 4.81 -15.14 1.93
N VAL A 363 4.00 -15.07 0.87
CA VAL A 363 4.45 -15.24 -0.52
C VAL A 363 5.41 -14.10 -0.89
N CYS A 364 5.04 -12.85 -0.58
CA CYS A 364 5.87 -11.67 -0.79
C CYS A 364 7.23 -11.80 -0.09
N CYS A 365 7.25 -12.20 1.18
CA CYS A 365 8.46 -12.39 1.96
C CYS A 365 9.34 -13.52 1.38
N GLN A 366 8.72 -14.61 0.91
CA GLN A 366 9.46 -15.69 0.26
C GLN A 366 10.10 -15.23 -1.06
N MET A 367 9.39 -14.43 -1.86
CA MET A 367 9.94 -13.82 -3.08
C MET A 367 11.16 -12.96 -2.74
N MET A 368 11.06 -12.10 -1.73
CA MET A 368 12.18 -11.26 -1.29
C MET A 368 13.36 -12.07 -0.76
N ARG A 369 13.10 -13.14 0.00
CA ARG A 369 14.17 -14.06 0.47
C ARG A 369 14.90 -14.68 -0.71
N ASN A 370 14.19 -15.15 -1.73
CA ASN A 370 14.78 -15.72 -2.94
C ASN A 370 15.69 -14.70 -3.65
N ILE A 371 15.22 -13.46 -3.80
CA ILE A 371 16.02 -12.35 -4.37
C ILE A 371 17.31 -12.13 -3.57
N TYR A 372 17.25 -12.09 -2.22
CA TYR A 372 18.44 -11.93 -1.39
C TYR A 372 19.41 -13.12 -1.48
N LEU A 373 18.90 -14.32 -1.74
CA LEU A 373 19.74 -15.49 -1.96
C LEU A 373 20.33 -15.55 -3.39
N GLY A 374 19.81 -14.76 -4.33
CA GLY A 374 20.16 -14.80 -5.74
C GLY A 374 19.50 -15.97 -6.49
N VAL A 375 18.37 -16.46 -5.97
CA VAL A 375 17.53 -17.48 -6.60
C VAL A 375 16.44 -16.78 -7.42
N GLN A 376 16.17 -17.26 -8.63
CA GLN A 376 15.05 -16.73 -9.41
C GLN A 376 13.72 -17.18 -8.78
N ASN A 377 12.77 -16.27 -8.71
CA ASN A 377 11.40 -16.63 -8.37
C ASN A 377 10.75 -17.35 -9.57
N ASP A 378 10.02 -18.43 -9.30
CA ASP A 378 9.17 -19.06 -10.31
C ASP A 378 8.12 -18.05 -10.80
N ARG A 379 8.05 -17.85 -12.13
CA ARG A 379 7.15 -16.89 -12.77
C ARG A 379 5.76 -17.46 -12.98
#